data_85875c943207323ac0ea96d5b12c4eda
#
_entry.id   85875c943207323ac0ea96d5b12c4eda
#
_cell.length_a   1.000
_cell.length_b   1.000
_cell.length_c   1.000
_cell.angle_alpha   90.00
_cell.angle_beta   90.00
_cell.angle_gamma   90.00
#
_symmetry.space_group_name_H-M   'P 1'
#
loop_
_entity.id
_entity.type
_entity.pdbx_description
1 polymer ?
#
loop_
_entity_poly.entity_id
_entity_poly.type
_entity_poly.pdbx_seq_one_letter_code
_entity_poly.pdbx_strand_id
1 'polypeptide(L)'
;VHCSARDRRGKPSFSTQEWTDLISEIQDAGAAMIGFTGGEPVLREDMEELISAVDERSATILFTSGKDFTRERAVSFKHAGLDILSVSLDSADPATHAAMRADDKAFKYALDAIRFARDAGLYVLVQPVVFKKELSRDKLFNLFKLVHKQGAHEVRIHQPVPSGTLLDSEDTREIFLTPADREHLFEIQHAANRKIWGFPKVSSFPFTESPAKFGCSAGMKHAYVTSDGELFPCDFLPLSFGNVMAEGFKPVFDRMQREMGIPKERCWTARLAPHIRGKDTPTEPDESARICQCIQADEYPRFYKDLQSPDDVIPE
;
A
#
# COMPACT_ATOMS: atom_id res chain seq x y z
N VAL A 1 -0.84 -10.20 -12.14
CA VAL A 1 -1.10 -11.49 -11.48
C VAL A 1 -1.60 -11.31 -10.04
N HIS A 2 -1.26 -10.25 -9.34
CA HIS A 2 -1.58 -10.00 -7.93
C HIS A 2 -2.29 -8.66 -7.68
N CYS A 3 -3.20 -8.26 -8.58
CA CYS A 3 -3.93 -7.00 -8.48
C CYS A 3 -5.05 -7.08 -7.45
N SER A 4 -5.05 -6.23 -6.42
CA SER A 4 -6.14 -6.11 -5.44
C SER A 4 -7.40 -5.42 -5.99
N ALA A 5 -7.24 -4.61 -7.04
CA ALA A 5 -8.32 -3.79 -7.63
C ALA A 5 -8.95 -4.40 -8.89
N ARG A 6 -8.76 -5.70 -9.16
CA ARG A 6 -9.21 -6.35 -10.40
C ARG A 6 -10.67 -6.09 -10.74
N ASP A 7 -11.54 -6.22 -9.76
CA ASP A 7 -13.00 -6.19 -9.96
C ASP A 7 -13.59 -4.76 -9.94
N ARG A 8 -12.72 -3.74 -9.80
CA ARG A 8 -13.10 -2.32 -9.71
C ARG A 8 -12.79 -1.52 -10.98
N ARG A 9 -12.34 -2.18 -12.05
CA ARG A 9 -11.98 -1.53 -13.31
C ARG A 9 -13.20 -0.98 -14.02
N GLY A 10 -13.09 0.24 -14.57
CA GLY A 10 -14.13 0.86 -15.38
C GLY A 10 -15.32 1.42 -14.62
N LYS A 11 -15.26 1.49 -13.28
CA LYS A 11 -16.29 2.18 -12.51
C LYS A 11 -16.20 3.70 -12.70
N PRO A 12 -17.34 4.43 -12.59
CA PRO A 12 -17.35 5.88 -12.66
C PRO A 12 -16.39 6.50 -11.65
N SER A 13 -15.73 7.57 -12.03
CA SER A 13 -14.92 8.40 -11.13
C SER A 13 -15.58 9.77 -10.99
N PHE A 14 -15.38 10.40 -9.85
CA PHE A 14 -15.85 11.74 -9.56
C PHE A 14 -14.99 12.79 -10.28
N SER A 15 -15.49 14.02 -10.36
CA SER A 15 -14.79 15.16 -10.92
C SER A 15 -13.57 15.53 -10.08
N THR A 16 -12.65 16.30 -10.67
CA THR A 16 -11.48 16.83 -9.96
C THR A 16 -11.89 17.61 -8.72
N GLN A 17 -12.96 18.45 -8.81
CA GLN A 17 -13.45 19.25 -7.68
C GLN A 17 -13.94 18.35 -6.53
N GLU A 18 -14.73 17.32 -6.80
CA GLU A 18 -15.21 16.40 -5.77
C GLU A 18 -14.03 15.67 -5.08
N TRP A 19 -12.99 15.31 -5.83
CA TRP A 19 -11.78 14.73 -5.24
C TRP A 19 -10.98 15.73 -4.41
N THR A 20 -10.86 17.00 -4.83
CA THR A 20 -10.14 18.03 -4.05
C THR A 20 -10.89 18.35 -2.76
N ASP A 21 -12.22 18.41 -2.80
CA ASP A 21 -13.04 18.60 -1.61
C ASP A 21 -12.85 17.45 -0.62
N LEU A 22 -12.87 16.20 -1.10
CA LEU A 22 -12.60 15.02 -0.29
C LEU A 22 -11.18 15.02 0.31
N ILE A 23 -10.16 15.42 -0.46
CA ILE A 23 -8.78 15.55 0.04
C ILE A 23 -8.74 16.51 1.24
N SER A 24 -9.44 17.64 1.15
CA SER A 24 -9.54 18.59 2.27
C SER A 24 -10.20 17.95 3.50
N GLU A 25 -11.31 17.23 3.35
CA GLU A 25 -11.97 16.53 4.46
C GLU A 25 -11.06 15.48 5.11
N ILE A 26 -10.28 14.74 4.28
CA ILE A 26 -9.31 13.74 4.76
C ILE A 26 -8.19 14.41 5.56
N GLN A 27 -7.69 15.57 5.11
CA GLN A 27 -6.67 16.33 5.84
C GLN A 27 -7.22 16.92 7.14
N ASP A 28 -8.47 17.41 7.14
CA ASP A 28 -9.17 17.88 8.34
C ASP A 28 -9.38 16.77 9.37
N ALA A 29 -9.50 15.52 8.93
CA ALA A 29 -9.53 14.33 9.78
C ALA A 29 -8.14 13.91 10.31
N GLY A 30 -7.06 14.63 9.96
CA GLY A 30 -5.71 14.41 10.47
C GLY A 30 -4.86 13.41 9.70
N ALA A 31 -5.09 13.24 8.41
CA ALA A 31 -4.26 12.38 7.58
C ALA A 31 -2.84 12.95 7.43
N ALA A 32 -1.82 12.22 7.88
CA ALA A 32 -0.42 12.61 7.75
C ALA A 32 0.18 12.26 6.37
N MET A 33 -0.51 11.42 5.60
CA MET A 33 -0.08 11.01 4.25
C MET A 33 -1.29 10.73 3.38
N ILE A 34 -1.26 11.23 2.15
CA ILE A 34 -2.26 10.94 1.10
C ILE A 34 -1.58 10.19 -0.03
N GLY A 35 -2.12 9.02 -0.36
CA GLY A 35 -1.61 8.13 -1.40
C GLY A 35 -2.51 8.07 -2.63
N PHE A 36 -1.97 8.37 -3.80
CA PHE A 36 -2.65 8.23 -5.07
C PHE A 36 -2.33 6.87 -5.68
N THR A 37 -3.35 6.06 -5.87
CA THR A 37 -3.26 4.70 -6.42
C THR A 37 -4.48 4.40 -7.30
N GLY A 38 -4.71 3.16 -7.65
CA GLY A 38 -5.87 2.76 -8.45
C GLY A 38 -5.52 1.75 -9.52
N GLY A 39 -5.95 1.98 -10.78
CA GLY A 39 -5.46 1.24 -11.93
C GLY A 39 -4.01 1.65 -12.22
N GLU A 40 -3.84 2.76 -12.94
CA GLU A 40 -2.56 3.44 -13.11
C GLU A 40 -2.82 4.95 -12.98
N PRO A 41 -2.49 5.58 -11.85
CA PRO A 41 -2.83 6.98 -11.58
C PRO A 41 -2.13 7.96 -12.54
N VAL A 42 -0.98 7.57 -13.09
CA VAL A 42 -0.25 8.38 -14.09
C VAL A 42 -1.09 8.68 -15.33
N LEU A 43 -2.06 7.82 -15.66
CA LEU A 43 -2.94 8.02 -16.82
C LEU A 43 -4.06 9.02 -16.58
N ARG A 44 -4.26 9.46 -15.35
CA ARG A 44 -5.28 10.45 -15.02
C ARG A 44 -4.77 11.85 -15.42
N GLU A 45 -5.57 12.58 -16.21
CA GLU A 45 -5.15 13.86 -16.80
C GLU A 45 -5.03 14.99 -15.77
N ASP A 46 -5.88 14.97 -14.73
CA ASP A 46 -5.95 15.97 -13.66
C ASP A 46 -5.11 15.59 -12.41
N MET A 47 -4.18 14.67 -12.54
CA MET A 47 -3.40 14.19 -11.39
C MET A 47 -2.57 15.30 -10.73
N GLU A 48 -2.04 16.23 -11.50
CA GLU A 48 -1.31 17.39 -10.97
C GLU A 48 -2.19 18.28 -10.09
N GLU A 49 -3.45 18.47 -10.49
CA GLU A 49 -4.41 19.26 -9.71
C GLU A 49 -4.72 18.55 -8.38
N LEU A 50 -4.91 17.22 -8.40
CA LEU A 50 -5.15 16.43 -7.20
C LEU A 50 -3.93 16.42 -6.26
N ILE A 51 -2.71 16.33 -6.79
CA ILE A 51 -1.49 16.43 -5.99
C ILE A 51 -1.39 17.82 -5.34
N SER A 52 -1.66 18.89 -6.10
CA SER A 52 -1.60 20.27 -5.62
C SER A 52 -2.69 20.61 -4.59
N ALA A 53 -3.77 19.84 -4.54
CA ALA A 53 -4.82 20.00 -3.53
C ALA A 53 -4.40 19.52 -2.13
N VAL A 54 -3.32 18.74 -2.03
CA VAL A 54 -2.76 18.31 -0.74
C VAL A 54 -1.84 19.41 -0.22
N ASP A 55 -2.17 20.00 0.91
CA ASP A 55 -1.35 21.03 1.57
C ASP A 55 -0.29 20.43 2.52
N GLU A 56 0.49 21.29 3.18
CA GLU A 56 1.62 20.92 4.06
C GLU A 56 1.26 20.04 5.28
N ARG A 57 -0.02 19.84 5.58
CA ARG A 57 -0.46 18.94 6.66
C ARG A 57 -0.19 17.45 6.33
N SER A 58 -0.03 17.10 5.04
CA SER A 58 0.12 15.72 4.60
C SER A 58 1.25 15.56 3.60
N ALA A 59 2.05 14.52 3.75
CA ALA A 59 2.96 14.08 2.69
C ALA A 59 2.19 13.36 1.57
N THR A 60 2.71 13.45 0.35
CA THR A 60 2.08 12.85 -0.85
C THR A 60 2.89 11.65 -1.36
N ILE A 61 2.19 10.59 -1.73
CA ILE A 61 2.79 9.43 -2.39
C ILE A 61 1.94 8.98 -3.58
N LEU A 62 2.58 8.70 -4.72
CA LEU A 62 1.92 8.17 -5.91
C LEU A 62 2.50 6.79 -6.25
N PHE A 63 1.60 5.81 -6.46
CA PHE A 63 1.95 4.42 -6.77
C PHE A 63 1.79 4.15 -8.26
N THR A 64 2.84 3.64 -8.92
CA THR A 64 2.83 3.41 -10.36
C THR A 64 3.56 2.14 -10.77
N SER A 65 3.13 1.54 -11.89
CA SER A 65 3.91 0.53 -12.60
C SER A 65 5.03 1.15 -13.46
N GLY A 66 5.02 2.46 -13.63
CA GLY A 66 5.90 3.22 -14.51
C GLY A 66 5.41 3.31 -15.96
N LYS A 67 4.30 2.63 -16.30
CA LYS A 67 3.72 2.70 -17.63
C LYS A 67 3.28 4.14 -17.95
N ASP A 68 3.68 4.63 -19.12
CA ASP A 68 3.40 5.97 -19.61
C ASP A 68 3.89 7.13 -18.70
N PHE A 69 4.73 6.81 -17.70
CA PHE A 69 5.40 7.81 -16.88
C PHE A 69 6.61 8.37 -17.64
N THR A 70 6.58 9.65 -17.96
CA THR A 70 7.62 10.35 -18.73
C THR A 70 8.47 11.25 -17.83
N ARG A 71 9.57 11.76 -18.38
CA ARG A 71 10.43 12.75 -17.69
C ARG A 71 9.66 14.05 -17.42
N GLU A 72 8.86 14.50 -18.38
CA GLU A 72 8.02 15.70 -18.26
C GLU A 72 7.00 15.53 -17.16
N ARG A 73 6.37 14.35 -17.08
CA ARG A 73 5.39 14.01 -16.04
C ARG A 73 6.04 13.99 -14.65
N ALA A 74 7.28 13.47 -14.54
CA ALA A 74 8.01 13.48 -13.27
C ALA A 74 8.29 14.92 -12.78
N VAL A 75 8.69 15.81 -13.68
CA VAL A 75 8.91 17.23 -13.37
C VAL A 75 7.61 17.93 -13.00
N SER A 76 6.52 17.66 -13.73
CA SER A 76 5.20 18.23 -13.48
C SER A 76 4.67 17.80 -12.10
N PHE A 77 4.75 16.53 -11.76
CA PHE A 77 4.33 16.00 -10.45
C PHE A 77 5.17 16.60 -9.30
N LYS A 78 6.49 16.77 -9.51
CA LYS A 78 7.32 17.43 -8.51
C LYS A 78 6.91 18.88 -8.26
N HIS A 79 6.62 19.63 -9.32
CA HIS A 79 6.14 21.00 -9.21
C HIS A 79 4.75 21.09 -8.59
N ALA A 80 3.90 20.09 -8.81
CA ALA A 80 2.59 19.99 -8.19
C ALA A 80 2.64 19.66 -6.68
N GLY A 81 3.80 19.27 -6.14
CA GLY A 81 3.98 18.98 -4.71
C GLY A 81 4.10 17.50 -4.38
N LEU A 82 4.32 16.60 -5.36
CA LEU A 82 4.56 15.20 -5.06
C LEU A 82 5.89 15.01 -4.31
N ASP A 83 5.83 14.32 -3.15
CA ASP A 83 7.01 13.99 -2.36
C ASP A 83 7.63 12.67 -2.80
N ILE A 84 6.81 11.62 -2.92
CA ILE A 84 7.25 10.24 -3.08
C ILE A 84 6.63 9.63 -4.35
N LEU A 85 7.49 9.11 -5.24
CA LEU A 85 7.05 8.18 -6.28
C LEU A 85 7.37 6.74 -5.84
N SER A 86 6.33 5.93 -5.74
CA SER A 86 6.42 4.51 -5.41
C SER A 86 6.29 3.66 -6.67
N VAL A 87 7.40 3.01 -7.06
CA VAL A 87 7.47 2.25 -8.31
C VAL A 87 7.39 0.74 -8.02
N SER A 88 6.49 0.08 -8.71
CA SER A 88 6.34 -1.37 -8.65
C SER A 88 7.43 -2.08 -9.47
N LEU A 89 8.37 -2.74 -8.80
CA LEU A 89 9.39 -3.58 -9.44
C LEU A 89 9.66 -4.83 -8.58
N ASP A 90 9.19 -5.99 -9.02
CA ASP A 90 9.14 -7.21 -8.22
C ASP A 90 10.42 -8.05 -8.30
N SER A 91 11.19 -7.92 -9.38
CA SER A 91 12.40 -8.73 -9.62
C SER A 91 13.46 -7.94 -10.38
N ALA A 92 14.74 -8.29 -10.14
CA ALA A 92 15.85 -7.84 -10.98
C ALA A 92 15.95 -8.59 -12.31
N ASP A 93 15.26 -9.74 -12.42
CA ASP A 93 15.16 -10.49 -13.66
C ASP A 93 13.98 -9.97 -14.50
N PRO A 94 14.24 -9.46 -15.74
CA PRO A 94 13.21 -8.88 -16.59
C PRO A 94 12.07 -9.85 -16.90
N ALA A 95 12.37 -11.13 -17.15
CA ALA A 95 11.37 -12.12 -17.52
C ALA A 95 10.45 -12.44 -16.33
N THR A 96 11.00 -12.58 -15.13
CA THR A 96 10.22 -12.78 -13.90
C THR A 96 9.30 -11.59 -13.64
N HIS A 97 9.81 -10.34 -13.75
CA HIS A 97 8.99 -9.15 -13.54
C HIS A 97 7.88 -9.03 -14.60
N ALA A 98 8.20 -9.24 -15.88
CA ALA A 98 7.22 -9.23 -16.97
C ALA A 98 6.09 -10.24 -16.75
N ALA A 99 6.44 -11.47 -16.35
CA ALA A 99 5.45 -12.51 -16.02
C ALA A 99 4.55 -12.11 -14.84
N MET A 100 5.09 -11.47 -13.79
CA MET A 100 4.31 -11.01 -12.63
C MET A 100 3.37 -9.86 -12.99
N ARG A 101 3.74 -9.01 -13.94
CA ARG A 101 2.95 -7.83 -14.37
C ARG A 101 2.08 -8.12 -15.61
N ALA A 102 2.27 -9.26 -16.27
CA ALA A 102 1.63 -9.60 -17.55
C ALA A 102 1.86 -8.52 -18.63
N ASP A 103 3.07 -7.98 -18.67
CA ASP A 103 3.50 -6.97 -19.64
C ASP A 103 5.02 -7.08 -19.88
N ASP A 104 5.42 -7.41 -21.10
CA ASP A 104 6.84 -7.63 -21.47
C ASP A 104 7.69 -6.33 -21.35
N LYS A 105 7.05 -5.18 -21.32
CA LYS A 105 7.71 -3.87 -21.19
C LYS A 105 7.76 -3.35 -19.75
N ALA A 106 7.07 -4.02 -18.80
CA ALA A 106 6.94 -3.56 -17.43
C ALA A 106 8.30 -3.27 -16.76
N PHE A 107 9.29 -4.12 -17.00
CA PHE A 107 10.63 -3.95 -16.44
C PHE A 107 11.29 -2.63 -16.90
N LYS A 108 11.20 -2.34 -18.19
CA LYS A 108 11.72 -1.09 -18.76
C LYS A 108 10.97 0.11 -18.18
N TYR A 109 9.64 0.07 -18.12
CA TYR A 109 8.82 1.15 -17.57
C TYR A 109 9.19 1.46 -16.13
N ALA A 110 9.36 0.45 -15.29
CA ALA A 110 9.75 0.63 -13.89
C ALA A 110 11.14 1.28 -13.76
N LEU A 111 12.13 0.84 -14.52
CA LEU A 111 13.48 1.42 -14.49
C LEU A 111 13.50 2.87 -15.00
N ASP A 112 12.76 3.15 -16.06
CA ASP A 112 12.64 4.51 -16.60
C ASP A 112 11.97 5.43 -15.57
N ALA A 113 10.88 4.98 -14.93
CA ALA A 113 10.18 5.74 -13.88
C ALA A 113 11.08 6.06 -12.69
N ILE A 114 11.88 5.10 -12.19
CA ILE A 114 12.85 5.33 -11.13
C ILE A 114 13.83 6.44 -11.50
N ARG A 115 14.39 6.39 -12.73
CA ARG A 115 15.36 7.39 -13.20
C ARG A 115 14.72 8.77 -13.37
N PHE A 116 13.55 8.86 -14.01
CA PHE A 116 12.87 10.13 -14.24
C PHE A 116 12.45 10.80 -12.92
N ALA A 117 11.93 10.02 -11.97
CA ALA A 117 11.57 10.52 -10.66
C ALA A 117 12.79 11.04 -9.87
N ARG A 118 13.89 10.26 -9.85
CA ARG A 118 15.15 10.69 -9.23
C ARG A 118 15.66 11.99 -9.85
N ASP A 119 15.70 12.07 -11.20
CA ASP A 119 16.20 13.24 -11.93
C ASP A 119 15.32 14.48 -11.67
N ALA A 120 14.03 14.29 -11.40
CA ALA A 120 13.10 15.36 -11.01
C ALA A 120 13.18 15.73 -9.51
N GLY A 121 13.98 15.05 -8.70
CA GLY A 121 14.14 15.32 -7.27
C GLY A 121 13.02 14.77 -6.41
N LEU A 122 12.30 13.75 -6.86
CA LEU A 122 11.33 13.00 -6.06
C LEU A 122 12.05 11.99 -5.15
N TYR A 123 11.46 11.71 -3.98
CA TYR A 123 11.89 10.55 -3.20
C TYR A 123 11.39 9.28 -3.90
N VAL A 124 12.29 8.38 -4.25
CA VAL A 124 11.96 7.16 -5.01
C VAL A 124 11.91 5.96 -4.08
N LEU A 125 10.72 5.39 -3.96
CA LEU A 125 10.43 4.17 -3.24
C LEU A 125 10.18 3.04 -4.25
N VAL A 126 10.82 1.89 -4.08
CA VAL A 126 10.54 0.69 -4.89
C VAL A 126 9.78 -0.32 -4.05
N GLN A 127 8.67 -0.83 -4.57
CA GLN A 127 7.78 -1.75 -3.86
C GLN A 127 7.64 -3.10 -4.58
N PRO A 128 8.53 -4.08 -4.29
CA PRO A 128 8.35 -5.45 -4.75
C PRO A 128 7.30 -6.19 -3.93
N VAL A 129 6.49 -7.02 -4.60
CA VAL A 129 5.71 -8.10 -3.96
C VAL A 129 6.50 -9.39 -4.08
N VAL A 130 6.94 -9.93 -2.95
CA VAL A 130 7.82 -11.12 -2.91
C VAL A 130 6.97 -12.36 -2.64
N PHE A 131 6.73 -13.17 -3.67
CA PHE A 131 6.11 -14.48 -3.55
C PHE A 131 7.08 -15.46 -2.92
N LYS A 132 6.56 -16.50 -2.25
CA LYS A 132 7.38 -17.49 -1.58
C LYS A 132 8.45 -18.10 -2.51
N LYS A 133 8.08 -18.47 -3.73
CA LYS A 133 9.01 -19.01 -4.75
C LYS A 133 10.12 -18.03 -5.17
N GLU A 134 9.92 -16.72 -4.93
CA GLU A 134 10.90 -15.66 -5.23
C GLU A 134 11.72 -15.25 -3.99
N LEU A 135 11.37 -15.77 -2.80
CA LEU A 135 12.07 -15.45 -1.56
C LEU A 135 13.45 -16.10 -1.54
N SER A 136 14.45 -15.36 -1.95
CA SER A 136 15.85 -15.76 -1.97
C SER A 136 16.73 -14.57 -1.67
N ARG A 137 17.73 -14.75 -0.83
CA ARG A 137 18.69 -13.70 -0.50
C ARG A 137 19.38 -13.15 -1.76
N ASP A 138 19.83 -14.03 -2.65
CA ASP A 138 20.55 -13.63 -3.87
C ASP A 138 19.64 -12.86 -4.82
N LYS A 139 18.40 -13.31 -5.01
CA LYS A 139 17.40 -12.60 -5.84
C LYS A 139 17.14 -11.20 -5.29
N LEU A 140 16.89 -11.08 -3.98
CA LEU A 140 16.59 -9.79 -3.33
C LEU A 140 17.81 -8.86 -3.34
N PHE A 141 19.01 -9.37 -3.06
CA PHE A 141 20.24 -8.57 -3.13
C PHE A 141 20.53 -8.09 -4.56
N ASN A 142 20.23 -8.88 -5.58
CA ASN A 142 20.33 -8.44 -6.98
C ASN A 142 19.34 -7.31 -7.27
N LEU A 143 18.10 -7.39 -6.75
CA LEU A 143 17.13 -6.31 -6.86
C LEU A 143 17.63 -5.05 -6.14
N PHE A 144 18.13 -5.15 -4.90
CA PHE A 144 18.67 -4.00 -4.16
C PHE A 144 19.85 -3.33 -4.88
N LYS A 145 20.76 -4.12 -5.46
CA LYS A 145 21.85 -3.60 -6.31
C LYS A 145 21.34 -2.87 -7.54
N LEU A 146 20.35 -3.45 -8.23
CA LEU A 146 19.75 -2.86 -9.42
C LEU A 146 19.14 -1.51 -9.10
N VAL A 147 18.24 -1.44 -8.12
CA VAL A 147 17.52 -0.21 -7.79
C VAL A 147 18.42 0.86 -7.18
N HIS A 148 19.47 0.46 -6.44
CA HIS A 148 20.51 1.37 -5.99
C HIS A 148 21.19 2.07 -7.17
N LYS A 149 21.60 1.32 -8.21
CA LYS A 149 22.21 1.87 -9.42
C LYS A 149 21.26 2.81 -10.18
N GLN A 150 19.95 2.61 -10.09
CA GLN A 150 18.96 3.50 -10.68
C GLN A 150 18.69 4.74 -9.82
N GLY A 151 19.17 4.79 -8.57
CA GLY A 151 19.04 5.92 -7.67
C GLY A 151 17.79 5.89 -6.78
N ALA A 152 17.22 4.71 -6.53
CA ALA A 152 16.16 4.53 -5.53
C ALA A 152 16.68 4.84 -4.11
N HIS A 153 15.84 5.44 -3.27
CA HIS A 153 16.15 5.82 -1.90
C HIS A 153 15.73 4.72 -0.91
N GLU A 154 14.64 4.02 -1.20
CA GLU A 154 14.09 2.97 -0.32
C GLU A 154 13.55 1.80 -1.14
N VAL A 155 13.63 0.59 -0.57
CA VAL A 155 12.89 -0.59 -1.01
C VAL A 155 11.97 -1.01 0.12
N ARG A 156 10.65 -1.10 -0.15
CA ARG A 156 9.65 -1.56 0.82
C ARG A 156 8.99 -2.83 0.32
N ILE A 157 9.36 -3.95 0.90
CA ILE A 157 8.93 -5.27 0.48
C ILE A 157 7.52 -5.55 0.97
N HIS A 158 6.64 -5.92 0.04
CA HIS A 158 5.32 -6.48 0.33
C HIS A 158 5.35 -8.00 0.29
N GLN A 159 4.54 -8.64 1.14
CA GLN A 159 4.16 -10.03 0.96
C GLN A 159 2.84 -10.10 0.19
N PRO A 160 2.57 -11.18 -0.58
CA PRO A 160 1.25 -11.41 -1.13
C PRO A 160 0.24 -11.62 0.00
N VAL A 161 -0.95 -11.08 -0.19
CA VAL A 161 -2.09 -11.27 0.71
C VAL A 161 -3.27 -11.84 -0.09
N PRO A 162 -4.16 -12.64 0.51
CA PRO A 162 -5.32 -13.23 -0.17
C PRO A 162 -6.38 -12.14 -0.43
N SER A 163 -6.20 -11.40 -1.53
CA SER A 163 -7.06 -10.29 -1.96
C SER A 163 -7.10 -10.20 -3.49
N GLY A 164 -8.17 -9.68 -4.04
CA GLY A 164 -8.34 -9.52 -5.48
C GLY A 164 -8.07 -10.82 -6.25
N THR A 165 -7.11 -10.80 -7.18
CA THR A 165 -6.75 -11.99 -7.97
C THR A 165 -6.18 -13.15 -7.16
N LEU A 166 -5.70 -12.91 -5.94
CA LEU A 166 -5.14 -13.94 -5.07
C LEU A 166 -6.14 -14.48 -4.04
N LEU A 167 -7.35 -13.92 -3.95
CA LEU A 167 -8.35 -14.35 -2.96
C LEU A 167 -8.75 -15.81 -3.16
N ASP A 168 -8.95 -16.22 -4.42
CA ASP A 168 -9.39 -17.56 -4.81
C ASP A 168 -8.25 -18.45 -5.33
N SER A 169 -7.00 -18.07 -5.07
CA SER A 169 -5.84 -18.85 -5.53
C SER A 169 -5.82 -20.23 -4.88
N GLU A 170 -5.77 -21.28 -5.70
CA GLU A 170 -5.67 -22.68 -5.26
C GLU A 170 -4.24 -23.04 -4.84
N ASP A 171 -3.24 -22.47 -5.50
CA ASP A 171 -1.82 -22.72 -5.19
C ASP A 171 -1.27 -21.74 -4.16
N THR A 172 -1.66 -21.98 -2.91
CA THR A 172 -1.26 -21.12 -1.80
C THR A 172 0.18 -21.35 -1.34
N ARG A 173 0.76 -22.53 -1.62
CA ARG A 173 2.06 -22.97 -1.08
C ARG A 173 3.25 -22.24 -1.68
N GLU A 174 3.17 -21.87 -2.97
CA GLU A 174 4.24 -21.18 -3.69
C GLU A 174 4.06 -19.65 -3.70
N ILE A 175 2.93 -19.18 -3.21
CA ILE A 175 2.55 -17.76 -3.22
C ILE A 175 2.78 -17.14 -1.84
N PHE A 176 2.09 -17.63 -0.80
CA PHE A 176 2.06 -16.99 0.50
C PHE A 176 3.22 -17.39 1.41
N LEU A 177 3.74 -16.40 2.15
CA LEU A 177 4.83 -16.61 3.09
C LEU A 177 4.32 -17.28 4.38
N THR A 178 4.98 -18.34 4.80
CA THR A 178 4.81 -18.94 6.12
C THR A 178 5.46 -18.05 7.21
N PRO A 179 5.24 -18.32 8.51
CA PRO A 179 5.98 -17.64 9.58
C PRO A 179 7.50 -17.76 9.43
N ALA A 180 8.02 -18.95 9.08
CA ALA A 180 9.45 -19.16 8.85
C ALA A 180 9.99 -18.37 7.64
N ASP A 181 9.21 -18.27 6.56
CA ASP A 181 9.57 -17.45 5.40
C ASP A 181 9.65 -15.96 5.77
N ARG A 182 8.77 -15.46 6.65
CA ARG A 182 8.83 -14.08 7.14
C ARG A 182 10.07 -13.83 8.00
N GLU A 183 10.43 -14.74 8.90
CA GLU A 183 11.66 -14.63 9.67
C GLU A 183 12.90 -14.59 8.75
N HIS A 184 12.94 -15.45 7.74
CA HIS A 184 14.01 -15.40 6.75
C HIS A 184 14.04 -14.07 5.98
N LEU A 185 12.89 -13.51 5.63
CA LEU A 185 12.82 -12.17 5.02
C LEU A 185 13.37 -11.08 5.95
N PHE A 186 13.11 -11.18 7.27
CA PHE A 186 13.64 -10.24 8.27
C PHE A 186 15.16 -10.33 8.38
N GLU A 187 15.75 -11.53 8.32
CA GLU A 187 17.20 -11.72 8.26
C GLU A 187 17.80 -11.06 7.01
N ILE A 188 17.17 -11.24 5.85
CA ILE A 188 17.60 -10.61 4.59
C ILE A 188 17.52 -9.09 4.70
N GLN A 189 16.40 -8.54 5.19
CA GLN A 189 16.23 -7.10 5.41
C GLN A 189 17.29 -6.55 6.36
N HIS A 190 17.54 -7.23 7.48
CA HIS A 190 18.55 -6.82 8.45
C HIS A 190 19.97 -6.85 7.85
N ALA A 191 20.29 -7.90 7.10
CA ALA A 191 21.57 -8.00 6.39
C ALA A 191 21.74 -6.90 5.34
N ALA A 192 20.69 -6.56 4.58
CA ALA A 192 20.72 -5.54 3.54
C ALA A 192 20.97 -4.13 4.10
N ASN A 193 20.46 -3.83 5.30
CA ASN A 193 20.63 -2.53 5.95
C ASN A 193 22.02 -2.31 6.60
N ARG A 194 22.93 -3.28 6.47
CA ARG A 194 24.32 -3.07 6.92
C ARG A 194 25.01 -2.05 6.00
N LYS A 195 25.66 -1.05 6.59
CA LYS A 195 26.34 0.04 5.85
C LYS A 195 27.34 -0.42 4.78
N ILE A 196 27.91 -1.63 4.94
CA ILE A 196 28.90 -2.19 4.00
C ILE A 196 28.35 -2.41 2.58
N TRP A 197 27.04 -2.51 2.41
CA TRP A 197 26.43 -2.77 1.10
C TRP A 197 26.12 -1.51 0.31
N GLY A 198 25.94 -0.37 0.98
CA GLY A 198 25.50 0.88 0.36
C GLY A 198 24.14 0.80 -0.33
N PHE A 199 23.29 -0.19 0.02
CA PHE A 199 21.96 -0.34 -0.56
C PHE A 199 21.03 0.78 -0.10
N PRO A 200 19.93 1.03 -0.84
CA PRO A 200 18.82 1.84 -0.34
C PRO A 200 18.34 1.30 1.00
N LYS A 201 17.66 2.12 1.78
CA LYS A 201 16.98 1.63 2.98
C LYS A 201 16.02 0.50 2.60
N VAL A 202 16.09 -0.64 3.29
CA VAL A 202 15.21 -1.78 3.07
C VAL A 202 14.28 -1.94 4.25
N SER A 203 12.97 -1.93 3.98
CA SER A 203 11.90 -2.23 4.94
C SER A 203 10.98 -3.32 4.38
N SER A 204 10.17 -3.93 5.23
CA SER A 204 9.15 -4.88 4.77
C SER A 204 7.87 -4.75 5.60
N PHE A 205 6.72 -4.82 4.96
CA PHE A 205 5.43 -4.80 5.64
C PHE A 205 5.29 -5.94 6.66
N PRO A 206 5.68 -7.20 6.36
CA PRO A 206 5.61 -8.27 7.35
C PRO A 206 6.37 -7.97 8.64
N PHE A 207 7.44 -7.17 8.58
CA PHE A 207 8.19 -6.74 9.75
C PHE A 207 7.53 -5.55 10.46
N THR A 208 7.19 -4.49 9.73
CA THR A 208 6.60 -3.27 10.32
C THR A 208 5.20 -3.51 10.88
N GLU A 209 4.43 -4.39 10.22
CA GLU A 209 3.09 -4.80 10.66
C GLU A 209 3.09 -6.09 11.51
N SER A 210 4.23 -6.49 12.06
CA SER A 210 4.30 -7.62 12.98
C SER A 210 3.74 -7.28 14.36
N PRO A 211 3.34 -8.29 15.15
CA PRO A 211 2.90 -8.10 16.54
C PRO A 211 3.94 -7.39 17.42
N ALA A 212 5.23 -7.60 17.10
CA ALA A 212 6.35 -6.98 17.82
C ALA A 212 6.60 -5.52 17.43
N LYS A 213 5.86 -4.97 16.47
CA LYS A 213 5.97 -3.60 15.95
C LYS A 213 4.60 -2.92 15.98
N PHE A 214 4.18 -2.35 14.86
CA PHE A 214 2.95 -1.55 14.77
C PHE A 214 1.69 -2.40 14.56
N GLY A 215 1.80 -3.65 14.13
CA GLY A 215 0.67 -4.45 13.70
C GLY A 215 -0.04 -3.88 12.47
N CYS A 216 -1.25 -4.37 12.22
CA CYS A 216 -2.09 -3.91 11.10
C CYS A 216 -2.93 -2.71 11.52
N SER A 217 -2.79 -1.60 10.80
CA SER A 217 -3.51 -0.34 11.06
C SER A 217 -4.78 -0.18 10.21
N ALA A 218 -5.19 -1.20 9.45
CA ALA A 218 -6.36 -1.15 8.59
C ALA A 218 -7.61 -0.68 9.35
N GLY A 219 -8.32 0.30 8.78
CA GLY A 219 -9.52 0.90 9.34
C GLY A 219 -9.30 1.78 10.57
N MET A 220 -8.08 1.89 11.09
CA MET A 220 -7.75 2.71 12.27
C MET A 220 -6.84 3.88 11.94
N LYS A 221 -5.70 3.63 11.31
CA LYS A 221 -4.70 4.62 10.87
C LYS A 221 -4.44 4.55 9.37
N HIS A 222 -5.06 3.63 8.69
CA HIS A 222 -5.05 3.47 7.25
C HIS A 222 -6.47 3.25 6.74
N ALA A 223 -6.82 3.89 5.64
CA ALA A 223 -8.08 3.72 4.94
C ALA A 223 -7.83 3.83 3.43
N TYR A 224 -8.76 3.32 2.65
CA TYR A 224 -8.71 3.36 1.19
C TYR A 224 -10.06 3.81 0.64
N VAL A 225 -10.07 4.87 -0.16
CA VAL A 225 -11.25 5.32 -0.90
C VAL A 225 -11.17 4.81 -2.33
N THR A 226 -12.20 4.12 -2.78
CA THR A 226 -12.29 3.62 -4.16
C THR A 226 -12.65 4.73 -5.14
N SER A 227 -12.48 4.48 -6.45
CA SER A 227 -12.85 5.46 -7.49
C SER A 227 -14.34 5.80 -7.55
N ASP A 228 -15.20 4.96 -6.98
CA ASP A 228 -16.64 5.14 -6.83
C ASP A 228 -17.06 5.61 -5.43
N GLY A 229 -16.10 6.02 -4.58
CA GLY A 229 -16.34 6.69 -3.30
C GLY A 229 -16.53 5.78 -2.09
N GLU A 230 -16.41 4.47 -2.23
CA GLU A 230 -16.53 3.54 -1.11
C GLU A 230 -15.31 3.60 -0.20
N LEU A 231 -15.53 3.65 1.13
CA LEU A 231 -14.45 3.62 2.11
C LEU A 231 -14.18 2.20 2.61
N PHE A 232 -12.93 1.76 2.43
CA PHE A 232 -12.43 0.45 2.89
C PHE A 232 -11.37 0.61 3.97
N PRO A 233 -11.17 -0.41 4.84
CA PRO A 233 -10.12 -0.39 5.86
C PRO A 233 -8.70 -0.36 5.29
N CYS A 234 -8.49 -0.97 4.12
CA CYS A 234 -7.26 -0.91 3.33
C CYS A 234 -7.53 -1.34 1.88
N ASP A 235 -6.58 -1.13 1.00
CA ASP A 235 -6.64 -1.45 -0.43
C ASP A 235 -6.76 -2.96 -0.73
N PHE A 236 -6.45 -3.82 0.26
CA PHE A 236 -6.58 -5.28 0.15
C PHE A 236 -7.88 -5.85 0.71
N LEU A 237 -8.66 -5.08 1.46
CA LEU A 237 -9.83 -5.56 2.19
C LEU A 237 -11.11 -4.91 1.66
N PRO A 238 -11.85 -5.55 0.72
CA PRO A 238 -12.99 -4.94 0.04
C PRO A 238 -14.28 -4.96 0.89
N LEU A 239 -14.18 -4.46 2.12
CA LEU A 239 -15.30 -4.25 3.03
C LEU A 239 -15.68 -2.77 2.97
N SER A 240 -16.86 -2.44 2.42
CA SER A 240 -17.34 -1.06 2.44
C SER A 240 -17.94 -0.71 3.81
N PHE A 241 -17.67 0.52 4.25
CA PHE A 241 -18.30 1.14 5.42
C PHE A 241 -19.20 2.32 5.05
N GLY A 242 -19.42 2.53 3.75
CA GLY A 242 -20.25 3.59 3.19
C GLY A 242 -19.53 4.39 2.13
N ASN A 243 -20.29 5.27 1.47
CA ASN A 243 -19.79 6.08 0.37
C ASN A 243 -19.46 7.50 0.86
N VAL A 244 -18.18 7.87 0.83
CA VAL A 244 -17.71 9.16 1.35
C VAL A 244 -18.16 10.34 0.51
N MET A 245 -18.47 10.14 -0.76
CA MET A 245 -18.99 11.21 -1.62
C MET A 245 -20.46 11.52 -1.32
N ALA A 246 -21.21 10.53 -0.83
CA ALA A 246 -22.62 10.71 -0.46
C ALA A 246 -22.81 11.16 0.99
N GLU A 247 -21.95 10.70 1.90
CA GLU A 247 -22.13 10.86 3.35
C GLU A 247 -21.10 11.79 4.00
N GLY A 248 -20.03 12.17 3.28
CA GLY A 248 -18.84 12.85 3.82
C GLY A 248 -17.82 11.85 4.41
N PHE A 249 -16.54 12.23 4.44
CA PHE A 249 -15.47 11.35 4.91
C PHE A 249 -15.61 11.00 6.39
N LYS A 250 -15.75 11.99 7.25
CA LYS A 250 -15.71 11.81 8.71
C LYS A 250 -16.78 10.85 9.24
N PRO A 251 -18.08 10.94 8.85
CA PRO A 251 -19.11 10.03 9.33
C PRO A 251 -18.83 8.56 8.97
N VAL A 252 -18.37 8.30 7.74
CA VAL A 252 -18.06 6.97 7.27
C VAL A 252 -16.81 6.41 7.94
N PHE A 253 -15.78 7.24 8.10
CA PHE A 253 -14.55 6.88 8.79
C PHE A 253 -14.79 6.54 10.26
N ASP A 254 -15.57 7.34 10.97
CA ASP A 254 -15.94 7.10 12.37
C ASP A 254 -16.75 5.78 12.53
N ARG A 255 -17.64 5.48 11.56
CA ARG A 255 -18.36 4.21 11.48
C ARG A 255 -17.38 3.05 11.34
N MET A 256 -16.47 3.15 10.39
CA MET A 256 -15.44 2.13 10.17
C MET A 256 -14.58 1.92 11.42
N GLN A 257 -14.12 2.98 12.07
CA GLN A 257 -13.32 2.88 13.29
C GLN A 257 -14.06 2.19 14.44
N ARG A 258 -15.36 2.44 14.60
CA ARG A 258 -16.17 1.74 15.64
C ARG A 258 -16.24 0.23 15.40
N GLU A 259 -16.43 -0.19 14.14
CA GLU A 259 -16.53 -1.61 13.78
C GLU A 259 -15.17 -2.32 13.79
N MET A 260 -14.14 -1.62 13.37
CA MET A 260 -12.77 -2.16 13.35
C MET A 260 -12.16 -2.24 14.75
N GLY A 261 -12.54 -1.37 15.67
CA GLY A 261 -12.07 -1.33 17.05
C GLY A 261 -10.62 -0.90 17.20
N ILE A 262 -9.74 -1.79 17.61
CA ILE A 262 -8.32 -1.50 17.91
C ILE A 262 -7.38 -1.89 16.75
N PRO A 263 -6.16 -1.34 16.69
CA PRO A 263 -5.12 -1.87 15.81
C PRO A 263 -4.90 -3.36 16.05
N LYS A 264 -4.62 -4.12 14.97
CA LYS A 264 -4.55 -5.58 15.00
C LYS A 264 -3.12 -6.08 15.05
N GLU A 265 -2.86 -7.11 15.83
CA GLU A 265 -1.53 -7.74 15.85
C GLU A 265 -1.09 -8.29 14.50
N ARG A 266 -2.04 -8.72 13.67
CA ARG A 266 -1.77 -9.39 12.39
C ARG A 266 -2.64 -8.83 11.28
N CYS A 267 -2.21 -8.99 10.04
CA CYS A 267 -2.94 -8.57 8.86
C CYS A 267 -4.38 -9.10 8.86
N TRP A 268 -5.33 -8.19 8.85
CA TRP A 268 -6.76 -8.52 8.87
C TRP A 268 -7.24 -9.09 7.57
N THR A 269 -6.71 -8.63 6.43
CA THR A 269 -7.06 -9.19 5.13
C THR A 269 -6.84 -10.71 5.10
N ALA A 270 -5.70 -11.18 5.61
CA ALA A 270 -5.41 -12.61 5.65
C ALA A 270 -6.38 -13.39 6.58
N ARG A 271 -6.84 -12.76 7.66
CA ARG A 271 -7.78 -13.38 8.62
C ARG A 271 -9.22 -13.38 8.11
N LEU A 272 -9.63 -12.32 7.42
CA LEU A 272 -10.99 -12.15 6.91
C LEU A 272 -11.21 -12.81 5.55
N ALA A 273 -10.16 -13.16 4.81
CA ALA A 273 -10.27 -13.79 3.49
C ALA A 273 -11.24 -14.99 3.43
N PRO A 274 -11.28 -15.92 4.42
CA PRO A 274 -12.25 -17.02 4.41
C PRO A 274 -13.71 -16.57 4.50
N HIS A 275 -13.98 -15.41 5.11
CA HIS A 275 -15.31 -14.84 5.28
C HIS A 275 -15.77 -13.99 4.08
N ILE A 276 -14.82 -13.62 3.21
CA ILE A 276 -15.07 -12.80 2.01
C ILE A 276 -15.15 -13.66 0.75
N ARG A 277 -14.41 -14.79 0.73
CA ARG A 277 -14.36 -15.69 -0.44
C ARG A 277 -15.77 -16.11 -0.87
N GLY A 278 -16.04 -15.98 -2.18
CA GLY A 278 -17.33 -16.32 -2.77
C GLY A 278 -18.46 -15.31 -2.51
N LYS A 279 -18.17 -14.18 -1.88
CA LYS A 279 -19.12 -13.08 -1.72
C LYS A 279 -18.96 -12.06 -2.85
N ASP A 280 -20.03 -11.36 -3.15
CA ASP A 280 -19.96 -10.15 -3.97
C ASP A 280 -19.19 -9.07 -3.23
N THR A 281 -18.23 -8.44 -3.92
CA THR A 281 -17.40 -7.38 -3.35
C THR A 281 -17.40 -6.13 -4.22
N PRO A 282 -17.40 -4.94 -3.60
CA PRO A 282 -17.37 -4.68 -2.16
C PRO A 282 -18.65 -5.13 -1.46
N THR A 283 -18.51 -5.53 -0.19
CA THR A 283 -19.67 -5.86 0.65
C THR A 283 -20.41 -4.59 1.08
N GLU A 284 -21.70 -4.69 1.33
CA GLU A 284 -22.49 -3.59 1.92
C GLU A 284 -22.06 -3.32 3.38
N PRO A 285 -22.27 -2.08 3.91
CA PRO A 285 -21.81 -1.69 5.24
C PRO A 285 -22.24 -2.63 6.38
N ASP A 286 -23.48 -3.07 6.40
CA ASP A 286 -24.01 -4.00 7.42
C ASP A 286 -23.35 -5.38 7.35
N GLU A 287 -23.05 -5.85 6.14
CA GLU A 287 -22.33 -7.12 5.97
C GLU A 287 -20.85 -6.97 6.36
N SER A 288 -20.23 -5.84 6.04
CA SER A 288 -18.87 -5.50 6.47
C SER A 288 -18.74 -5.54 7.99
N ALA A 289 -19.69 -4.92 8.71
CA ALA A 289 -19.73 -4.95 10.17
C ALA A 289 -19.86 -6.37 10.71
N ARG A 290 -20.78 -7.19 10.17
CA ARG A 290 -20.94 -8.61 10.55
C ARG A 290 -19.66 -9.42 10.31
N ILE A 291 -18.97 -9.20 9.19
CA ILE A 291 -17.72 -9.90 8.89
C ILE A 291 -16.63 -9.51 9.90
N CYS A 292 -16.54 -8.24 10.29
CA CYS A 292 -15.57 -7.79 11.30
C CYS A 292 -15.82 -8.46 12.66
N GLN A 293 -17.08 -8.68 13.04
CA GLN A 293 -17.46 -9.33 14.29
C GLN A 293 -17.16 -10.85 14.32
N CYS A 294 -16.91 -11.49 13.16
CA CYS A 294 -16.51 -12.91 13.09
C CYS A 294 -15.12 -13.18 13.68
N ILE A 295 -14.31 -12.16 13.89
CA ILE A 295 -12.96 -12.30 14.42
C ILE A 295 -12.91 -11.66 15.80
N GLN A 296 -12.53 -12.46 16.81
CA GLN A 296 -12.29 -11.94 18.15
C GLN A 296 -11.22 -10.84 18.14
N ALA A 297 -11.41 -9.85 18.99
CA ALA A 297 -10.44 -8.77 19.17
C ALA A 297 -9.07 -9.36 19.54
N ASP A 298 -8.06 -8.93 18.77
CA ASP A 298 -6.68 -9.24 19.08
C ASP A 298 -6.22 -8.41 20.30
N GLU A 299 -5.13 -8.84 20.88
CA GLU A 299 -4.38 -7.95 21.75
C GLU A 299 -3.78 -6.78 20.95
N TYR A 300 -3.48 -5.68 21.64
CA TYR A 300 -2.75 -4.57 21.01
C TYR A 300 -1.38 -5.02 20.55
N PRO A 301 -0.90 -4.58 19.35
CA PRO A 301 0.49 -4.72 18.98
C PRO A 301 1.41 -4.07 20.02
N ARG A 302 2.66 -4.55 20.09
CA ARG A 302 3.62 -4.11 21.12
C ARG A 302 3.76 -2.58 21.20
N PHE A 303 3.86 -1.92 20.06
CA PHE A 303 3.97 -0.46 20.01
C PHE A 303 2.86 0.25 20.79
N TYR A 304 1.61 -0.21 20.65
CA TYR A 304 0.48 0.40 21.36
C TYR A 304 0.40 -0.03 22.82
N LYS A 305 0.88 -1.22 23.18
CA LYS A 305 1.01 -1.65 24.59
C LYS A 305 2.02 -0.76 25.33
N ASP A 306 3.15 -0.51 24.69
CA ASP A 306 4.20 0.35 25.25
C ASP A 306 3.71 1.81 25.46
N LEU A 307 2.86 2.35 24.54
CA LEU A 307 2.24 3.67 24.67
C LEU A 307 1.15 3.76 25.77
N GLN A 308 0.60 2.65 26.22
CA GLN A 308 -0.41 2.61 27.29
C GLN A 308 0.23 2.42 28.69
N SER A 309 1.53 2.29 28.76
CA SER A 309 2.25 2.20 30.03
C SER A 309 2.10 3.52 30.82
N PRO A 310 1.80 3.46 32.16
CA PRO A 310 1.58 4.67 32.96
C PRO A 310 2.79 5.62 33.04
N ASP A 311 3.97 5.16 32.64
CA ASP A 311 5.23 5.92 32.72
C ASP A 311 5.47 6.83 31.49
N ASP A 312 4.63 6.71 30.44
CA ASP A 312 4.75 7.50 29.20
C ASP A 312 3.73 8.65 29.11
N VAL A 313 3.46 9.33 30.22
CA VAL A 313 2.80 10.65 30.17
C VAL A 313 3.84 11.62 29.63
N ILE A 314 3.72 11.95 28.32
CA ILE A 314 4.44 13.09 27.75
C ILE A 314 4.01 14.31 28.56
N PRO A 315 4.91 15.01 29.23
CA PRO A 315 4.56 16.25 29.91
C PRO A 315 4.03 17.24 28.84
N GLU A 316 2.94 17.92 29.16
CA GLU A 316 2.30 18.99 28.35
C GLU A 316 3.28 20.07 27.93
#